data_4affc55892ce95bb428092fb76c31063
#
_entry.id   4affc55892ce95bb428092fb76c31063
#
_cell.length_a   1.000
_cell.length_b   1.000
_cell.length_c   1.000
_cell.angle_alpha   90.00
_cell.angle_beta   90.00
_cell.angle_gamma   90.00
#
_symmetry.space_group_name_H-M   'P 1'
#
loop_
_entity.id
_entity.type
_entity.pdbx_description
1 polymer ?
#
loop_
_entity_poly.entity_id
_entity_poly.type
_entity_poly.pdbx_seq_one_letter_code
_entity_poly.pdbx_strand_id
1 'polypeptide(L)'
;AYPNLGFDTFLSLEQMTHVNKVRRHYWTSGLVTDDSMAHQIIQQYEKMKASSDASVFLHAVTMQNHTNYNKDNYPDDVRVKVTEHPAGLKASTIGALEDFATGIRDADAMLGKLTQYFSQVDEPVILVFWGDHYNPIDSNYDVFTRSGYSGDSSADPRLHQPTQLMWANYTQQPLDL
;
A
#
# COMPACT_ATOMS: atom_id res chain seq x y z
N ALA A 1 -2.19 -3.11 -22.63
CA ALA A 1 -3.45 -3.26 -21.90
C ALA A 1 -4.02 -1.89 -21.50
N TYR A 2 -3.25 -1.03 -20.83
CA TYR A 2 -3.74 0.27 -20.28
C TYR A 2 -4.34 1.24 -21.32
N PRO A 3 -3.78 1.43 -22.54
CA PRO A 3 -4.43 2.25 -23.54
C PRO A 3 -5.84 1.81 -23.92
N ASN A 4 -6.10 0.50 -23.89
CA ASN A 4 -7.44 -0.06 -24.17
C ASN A 4 -8.46 0.20 -23.05
N LEU A 5 -8.00 0.68 -21.89
CA LEU A 5 -8.82 1.09 -20.75
C LEU A 5 -9.04 2.60 -20.68
N GLY A 6 -8.59 3.35 -21.72
CA GLY A 6 -8.77 4.81 -21.81
C GLY A 6 -7.70 5.63 -21.09
N PHE A 7 -6.59 5.04 -20.66
CA PHE A 7 -5.47 5.80 -20.09
C PHE A 7 -4.63 6.44 -21.20
N ASP A 8 -4.39 7.73 -21.08
CA ASP A 8 -3.55 8.51 -22.02
C ASP A 8 -2.06 8.22 -21.83
N THR A 9 -1.64 7.94 -20.60
CA THR A 9 -0.23 7.75 -20.24
C THR A 9 -0.06 6.59 -19.29
N PHE A 10 1.02 5.85 -19.47
CA PHE A 10 1.49 4.82 -18.54
C PHE A 10 2.92 5.17 -18.11
N LEU A 11 3.14 5.31 -16.81
CA LEU A 11 4.45 5.56 -16.22
C LEU A 11 5.02 4.25 -15.68
N SER A 12 6.04 3.72 -16.33
CA SER A 12 6.75 2.54 -15.87
C SER A 12 7.91 2.90 -14.94
N LEU A 13 8.46 1.90 -14.25
CA LEU A 13 9.60 2.08 -13.34
C LEU A 13 10.79 2.77 -14.00
N GLU A 14 11.05 2.48 -15.27
CA GLU A 14 12.17 3.05 -16.03
C GLU A 14 12.02 4.56 -16.30
N GLN A 15 10.79 5.06 -16.20
CA GLN A 15 10.45 6.47 -16.40
C GLN A 15 10.38 7.24 -15.08
N MET A 16 10.34 6.53 -13.95
CA MET A 16 10.36 7.16 -12.62
C MET A 16 11.76 7.66 -12.29
N THR A 17 11.85 8.82 -11.66
CA THR A 17 13.10 9.43 -11.26
C THR A 17 13.20 9.56 -9.74
N HIS A 18 14.42 9.46 -9.20
CA HIS A 18 14.68 9.65 -7.77
C HIS A 18 13.86 8.73 -6.86
N VAL A 19 13.72 7.45 -7.25
CA VAL A 19 13.01 6.47 -6.44
C VAL A 19 13.95 5.72 -5.52
N ASN A 20 13.56 5.61 -4.25
CA ASN A 20 14.17 4.69 -3.29
C ASN A 20 13.54 3.31 -3.42
N LYS A 21 14.30 2.29 -3.03
CA LYS A 21 13.84 0.90 -3.09
C LYS A 21 14.10 0.20 -1.77
N VAL A 22 13.17 -0.64 -1.37
CA VAL A 22 13.34 -1.59 -0.27
C VAL A 22 13.70 -2.96 -0.84
N ARG A 23 14.68 -3.62 -0.23
CA ARG A 23 15.08 -4.97 -0.64
C ARG A 23 14.00 -5.97 -0.25
N ARG A 24 13.73 -6.92 -1.15
CA ARG A 24 12.87 -8.07 -0.90
C ARG A 24 13.61 -9.36 -1.28
N HIS A 25 13.38 -10.42 -0.53
CA HIS A 25 14.12 -11.68 -0.66
C HIS A 25 14.15 -12.20 -2.11
N TYR A 26 13.01 -12.19 -2.81
CA TYR A 26 12.92 -12.62 -4.22
C TYR A 26 13.06 -11.48 -5.23
N TRP A 27 13.08 -10.23 -4.78
CA TRP A 27 13.19 -9.05 -5.63
C TRP A 27 14.55 -8.37 -5.36
N THR A 28 15.61 -8.98 -5.87
CA THR A 28 17.00 -8.54 -5.58
C THR A 28 17.28 -7.12 -6.04
N SER A 29 16.57 -6.62 -7.08
CA SER A 29 16.60 -5.22 -7.52
C SER A 29 15.87 -4.27 -6.57
N GLY A 30 15.13 -4.80 -5.59
CA GLY A 30 14.26 -4.05 -4.70
C GLY A 30 12.95 -3.58 -5.34
N LEU A 31 11.97 -3.27 -4.48
CA LEU A 31 10.70 -2.67 -4.86
C LEU A 31 10.68 -1.19 -4.49
N VAL A 32 10.05 -0.36 -5.30
CA VAL A 32 9.93 1.09 -5.05
C VAL A 32 9.20 1.31 -3.74
N THR A 33 9.72 2.21 -2.91
CA THR A 33 9.10 2.54 -1.61
C THR A 33 7.80 3.31 -1.80
N ASP A 34 6.87 3.12 -0.87
CA ASP A 34 5.60 3.84 -0.85
C ASP A 34 5.82 5.36 -0.71
N ASP A 35 6.84 5.78 0.03
CA ASP A 35 7.26 7.18 0.08
C ASP A 35 7.64 7.74 -1.29
N SER A 36 8.42 7.00 -2.07
CA SER A 36 8.75 7.38 -3.45
C SER A 36 7.52 7.38 -4.35
N MET A 37 6.59 6.45 -4.17
CA MET A 37 5.33 6.43 -4.92
C MET A 37 4.47 7.65 -4.62
N ALA A 38 4.38 8.10 -3.36
CA ALA A 38 3.71 9.36 -3.02
C ALA A 38 4.30 10.55 -3.80
N HIS A 39 5.63 10.66 -3.86
CA HIS A 39 6.28 11.70 -4.64
C HIS A 39 5.99 11.61 -6.14
N GLN A 40 5.98 10.40 -6.71
CA GLN A 40 5.65 10.20 -8.12
C GLN A 40 4.20 10.60 -8.42
N ILE A 41 3.25 10.26 -7.56
CA ILE A 41 1.83 10.63 -7.70
C ILE A 41 1.68 12.14 -7.70
N ILE A 42 2.26 12.83 -6.72
CA ILE A 42 2.22 14.29 -6.60
C ILE A 42 2.87 14.94 -7.84
N GLN A 43 4.06 14.49 -8.22
CA GLN A 43 4.78 15.02 -9.38
C GLN A 43 3.98 14.86 -10.69
N GLN A 44 3.33 13.71 -10.88
CA GLN A 44 2.49 13.50 -12.07
C GLN A 44 1.26 14.40 -12.05
N TYR A 45 0.61 14.56 -10.89
CA TYR A 45 -0.50 15.51 -10.73
C TYR A 45 -0.07 16.93 -11.11
N GLU A 46 1.00 17.44 -10.51
CA GLU A 46 1.53 18.79 -10.79
C GLU A 46 1.87 18.98 -12.27
N LYS A 47 2.53 18.01 -12.89
CA LYS A 47 2.88 18.02 -14.31
C LYS A 47 1.64 18.10 -15.21
N MET A 48 0.60 17.33 -14.90
CA MET A 48 -0.64 17.31 -15.66
C MET A 48 -1.39 18.63 -15.51
N LYS A 49 -1.48 19.18 -14.30
CA LYS A 49 -2.14 20.48 -14.02
C LYS A 49 -1.36 21.66 -14.62
N ALA A 50 -0.04 21.61 -14.68
CA ALA A 50 0.76 22.62 -15.36
C ALA A 50 0.52 22.67 -16.88
N SER A 51 0.03 21.60 -17.47
CA SER A 51 -0.22 21.50 -18.91
C SER A 51 -1.68 21.69 -19.31
N SER A 52 -2.63 21.56 -18.39
CA SER A 52 -4.07 21.61 -18.66
C SER A 52 -4.90 21.83 -17.41
N ASP A 53 -6.00 22.57 -17.50
CA ASP A 53 -7.03 22.71 -16.46
C ASP A 53 -8.02 21.51 -16.40
N ALA A 54 -7.85 20.53 -17.27
CA ALA A 54 -8.71 19.35 -17.29
C ALA A 54 -8.63 18.57 -15.98
N SER A 55 -9.70 17.82 -15.66
CA SER A 55 -9.71 16.89 -14.54
C SER A 55 -8.66 15.81 -14.74
N VAL A 56 -7.99 15.43 -13.65
CA VAL A 56 -6.92 14.43 -13.63
C VAL A 56 -7.43 13.14 -12.99
N PHE A 57 -7.20 12.02 -13.64
CA PHE A 57 -7.37 10.68 -13.06
C PHE A 57 -6.03 9.98 -12.99
N LEU A 58 -5.59 9.64 -11.78
CA LEU A 58 -4.37 8.88 -11.52
C LEU A 58 -4.70 7.53 -10.90
N HIS A 59 -4.23 6.45 -11.52
CA HIS A 59 -4.26 5.11 -10.96
C HIS A 59 -2.82 4.66 -10.67
N ALA A 60 -2.52 4.41 -9.40
CA ALA A 60 -1.20 3.99 -8.98
C ALA A 60 -1.25 2.60 -8.32
N VAL A 61 -0.26 1.76 -8.61
CA VAL A 61 -0.07 0.46 -7.98
C VAL A 61 1.24 0.50 -7.22
N THR A 62 1.19 0.32 -5.91
CA THR A 62 2.38 0.23 -5.06
C THR A 62 2.76 -1.23 -4.83
N MET A 63 4.04 -1.48 -4.65
CA MET A 63 4.58 -2.85 -4.55
C MET A 63 5.45 -3.05 -3.31
N GLN A 64 5.70 -2.00 -2.51
CA GLN A 64 6.64 -2.10 -1.39
C GLN A 64 6.32 -3.25 -0.46
N ASN A 65 5.05 -3.44 -0.11
CA ASN A 65 4.60 -4.46 0.81
C ASN A 65 4.15 -5.77 0.12
N HIS A 66 4.65 -6.05 -1.08
CA HIS A 66 4.43 -7.33 -1.75
C HIS A 66 5.16 -8.47 -1.04
N THR A 67 4.60 -9.67 -1.02
CA THR A 67 5.25 -10.86 -0.44
C THR A 67 6.59 -11.17 -1.17
N ASN A 68 7.59 -11.92 -0.62
CA ASN A 68 7.47 -12.67 0.63
C ASN A 68 7.98 -11.86 1.81
N TYR A 69 7.33 -12.02 2.92
CA TYR A 69 7.72 -11.38 4.17
C TYR A 69 8.83 -12.15 4.87
N ASN A 70 9.85 -11.42 5.32
CA ASN A 70 11.00 -11.98 6.01
C ASN A 70 11.61 -10.91 6.92
N LYS A 71 12.00 -11.29 8.13
CA LYS A 71 12.65 -10.40 9.11
C LYS A 71 13.85 -9.62 8.55
N ASP A 72 14.48 -10.09 7.48
CA ASP A 72 15.67 -9.49 6.90
C ASP A 72 15.37 -8.46 5.77
N ASN A 73 14.09 -8.20 5.48
CA ASN A 73 13.70 -7.19 4.47
C ASN A 73 13.89 -5.76 4.96
N TYR A 74 13.76 -5.53 6.28
CA TYR A 74 14.00 -4.24 6.91
C TYR A 74 15.08 -4.34 7.99
N PRO A 75 15.89 -3.29 8.21
CA PRO A 75 16.78 -3.20 9.36
C PRO A 75 16.02 -3.33 10.69
N ASP A 76 16.69 -3.85 11.70
CA ASP A 76 16.09 -4.11 13.02
C ASP A 76 15.59 -2.85 13.74
N ASP A 77 16.28 -1.74 13.55
CA ASP A 77 16.01 -0.45 14.20
C ASP A 77 14.78 0.27 13.62
N VAL A 78 14.38 -0.06 12.38
CA VAL A 78 13.19 0.54 11.75
C VAL A 78 11.99 -0.39 11.73
N ARG A 79 12.18 -1.68 12.07
CA ARG A 79 11.14 -2.69 11.98
C ARG A 79 10.13 -2.55 13.13
N VAL A 80 8.84 -2.62 12.81
CA VAL A 80 7.78 -2.78 13.81
C VAL A 80 8.00 -4.10 14.56
N LYS A 81 7.89 -4.07 15.88
CA LYS A 81 8.11 -5.25 16.72
C LYS A 81 6.80 -5.80 17.27
N VAL A 82 6.66 -7.10 17.18
CA VAL A 82 5.59 -7.84 17.85
C VAL A 82 5.97 -8.03 19.33
N THR A 83 5.25 -7.38 20.22
CA THR A 83 5.51 -7.46 21.67
C THR A 83 4.76 -8.59 22.35
N GLU A 84 3.58 -8.96 21.80
CA GLU A 84 2.76 -10.06 22.31
C GLU A 84 2.20 -10.87 21.16
N HIS A 85 2.14 -12.18 21.31
CA HIS A 85 1.61 -13.08 20.29
C HIS A 85 1.01 -14.35 20.92
N PRO A 86 0.08 -15.03 20.25
CA PRO A 86 -0.44 -16.32 20.69
C PRO A 86 0.66 -17.37 20.83
N ALA A 87 0.51 -18.28 21.78
CA ALA A 87 1.43 -19.38 21.96
C ALA A 87 1.53 -20.26 20.70
N GLY A 88 2.73 -20.75 20.41
CA GLY A 88 2.98 -21.69 19.31
C GLY A 88 3.22 -21.05 17.94
N LEU A 89 3.27 -19.71 17.82
CA LEU A 89 3.80 -19.08 16.60
C LEU A 89 5.31 -19.33 16.51
N LYS A 90 5.76 -19.65 15.31
CA LYS A 90 7.19 -19.83 15.02
C LYS A 90 7.89 -18.46 14.96
N ALA A 91 9.16 -18.41 15.31
CA ALA A 91 9.97 -17.19 15.20
C ALA A 91 10.01 -16.64 13.76
N SER A 92 9.98 -17.52 12.75
CA SER A 92 9.89 -17.11 11.33
C SER A 92 8.57 -16.43 11.00
N THR A 93 7.45 -16.92 11.54
CA THR A 93 6.12 -16.33 11.39
C THR A 93 6.03 -14.96 12.07
N ILE A 94 6.61 -14.83 13.27
CA ILE A 94 6.71 -13.54 13.98
C ILE A 94 7.53 -12.55 13.13
N GLY A 95 8.69 -12.97 12.61
CA GLY A 95 9.50 -12.13 11.75
C GLY A 95 8.80 -11.71 10.45
N ALA A 96 7.99 -12.59 9.87
CA ALA A 96 7.17 -12.26 8.70
C ALA A 96 6.06 -11.24 9.04
N LEU A 97 5.43 -11.38 10.21
CA LEU A 97 4.43 -10.44 10.70
C LEU A 97 5.03 -9.05 10.98
N GLU A 98 6.24 -9.00 11.58
CA GLU A 98 6.96 -7.73 11.80
C GLU A 98 7.31 -7.04 10.48
N ASP A 99 7.74 -7.79 9.48
CA ASP A 99 8.02 -7.28 8.12
C ASP A 99 6.74 -6.72 7.48
N PHE A 100 5.66 -7.49 7.48
CA PHE A 100 4.35 -7.06 6.97
C PHE A 100 3.85 -5.79 7.66
N ALA A 101 3.87 -5.75 9.01
CA ALA A 101 3.44 -4.59 9.79
C ALA A 101 4.30 -3.34 9.51
N THR A 102 5.59 -3.53 9.25
CA THR A 102 6.49 -2.43 8.84
C THR A 102 6.06 -1.85 7.50
N GLY A 103 5.74 -2.70 6.53
CA GLY A 103 5.22 -2.24 5.23
C GLY A 103 3.86 -1.55 5.33
N ILE A 104 2.95 -2.02 6.21
CA ILE A 104 1.67 -1.34 6.47
C ILE A 104 1.89 0.05 7.07
N ARG A 105 2.81 0.21 8.02
CA ARG A 105 3.18 1.52 8.56
C ARG A 105 3.68 2.47 7.47
N ASP A 106 4.49 1.98 6.55
CA ASP A 106 5.03 2.79 5.47
C ASP A 106 3.93 3.18 4.46
N ALA A 107 2.98 2.29 4.18
CA ALA A 107 1.80 2.59 3.36
C ALA A 107 0.88 3.64 4.03
N ASP A 108 0.69 3.56 5.35
CA ASP A 108 -0.06 4.57 6.12
C ASP A 108 0.64 5.94 6.04
N ALA A 109 1.97 5.98 6.18
CA ALA A 109 2.74 7.20 6.03
C ALA A 109 2.62 7.80 4.60
N MET A 110 2.56 6.96 3.56
CA MET A 110 2.28 7.38 2.19
C MET A 110 0.91 8.06 2.09
N LEU A 111 -0.13 7.43 2.64
CA LEU A 111 -1.48 7.99 2.66
C LEU A 111 -1.53 9.33 3.40
N GLY A 112 -0.86 9.43 4.55
CA GLY A 112 -0.72 10.68 5.30
C GLY A 112 -0.08 11.79 4.46
N LYS A 113 0.97 11.48 3.70
CA LYS A 113 1.64 12.43 2.79
C LYS A 113 0.71 12.88 1.67
N LEU A 114 -0.01 11.96 1.03
CA LEU A 114 -0.95 12.27 -0.06
C LEU A 114 -2.12 13.12 0.44
N THR A 115 -2.75 12.73 1.55
CA THR A 115 -3.87 13.50 2.11
C THR A 115 -3.43 14.89 2.57
N GLN A 116 -2.25 15.03 3.16
CA GLN A 116 -1.68 16.32 3.54
C GLN A 116 -1.46 17.22 2.31
N TYR A 117 -0.88 16.70 1.25
CA TYR A 117 -0.66 17.46 0.01
C TYR A 117 -1.99 17.87 -0.62
N PHE A 118 -2.87 16.92 -0.86
CA PHE A 118 -4.14 17.18 -1.57
C PHE A 118 -5.15 17.98 -0.74
N SER A 119 -5.00 18.06 0.58
CA SER A 119 -5.81 18.97 1.42
C SER A 119 -5.54 20.45 1.15
N GLN A 120 -4.42 20.78 0.52
CA GLN A 120 -4.02 22.16 0.20
C GLN A 120 -4.29 22.54 -1.26
N VAL A 121 -4.86 21.64 -2.03
CA VAL A 121 -5.21 21.87 -3.45
C VAL A 121 -6.59 22.53 -3.53
N ASP A 122 -6.72 23.57 -4.32
CA ASP A 122 -7.95 24.37 -4.43
C ASP A 122 -9.07 23.72 -5.27
N GLU A 123 -8.81 22.61 -5.94
CA GLU A 123 -9.82 21.84 -6.66
C GLU A 123 -10.32 20.63 -5.86
N PRO A 124 -11.55 20.14 -6.13
CA PRO A 124 -12.07 18.94 -5.49
C PRO A 124 -11.22 17.70 -5.81
N VAL A 125 -10.73 17.02 -4.79
CA VAL A 125 -9.94 15.79 -4.90
C VAL A 125 -10.60 14.66 -4.12
N ILE A 126 -10.70 13.50 -4.75
CA ILE A 126 -11.08 12.23 -4.10
C ILE A 126 -9.89 11.28 -4.19
N LEU A 127 -9.48 10.73 -3.08
CA LEU A 127 -8.49 9.67 -2.98
C LEU A 127 -9.17 8.39 -2.55
N VAL A 128 -9.01 7.32 -3.34
CA VAL A 128 -9.48 5.98 -3.01
C VAL A 128 -8.26 5.08 -2.89
N PHE A 129 -8.14 4.42 -1.76
CA PHE A 129 -7.08 3.45 -1.49
C PHE A 129 -7.70 2.10 -1.11
N TRP A 130 -7.14 1.02 -1.63
CA TRP A 130 -7.57 -0.34 -1.30
C TRP A 130 -6.41 -1.32 -1.43
N GLY A 131 -6.48 -2.41 -0.66
CA GLY A 131 -5.66 -3.58 -0.91
C GLY A 131 -6.26 -4.42 -2.04
N ASP A 132 -5.41 -4.97 -2.91
CA ASP A 132 -5.85 -5.82 -4.01
C ASP A 132 -6.31 -7.21 -3.52
N HIS A 133 -5.67 -7.73 -2.47
CA HIS A 133 -6.02 -8.99 -1.80
C HIS A 133 -5.33 -9.11 -0.45
N TYR A 134 -5.79 -10.05 0.39
CA TYR A 134 -5.04 -10.47 1.59
C TYR A 134 -3.88 -11.37 1.22
N ASN A 135 -2.79 -11.21 1.95
CA ASN A 135 -1.65 -12.12 1.92
C ASN A 135 -1.70 -13.07 3.13
N PRO A 136 -1.24 -14.32 2.99
CA PRO A 136 -1.18 -15.26 4.12
C PRO A 136 -0.22 -14.84 5.23
N ILE A 137 0.66 -13.86 5.01
CA ILE A 137 1.79 -13.43 5.85
C ILE A 137 2.82 -14.55 5.98
N ASP A 138 2.40 -15.76 6.29
CA ASP A 138 3.20 -16.99 6.24
C ASP A 138 2.52 -18.08 5.40
N SER A 139 3.18 -19.22 5.23
CA SER A 139 2.70 -20.30 4.37
C SER A 139 1.42 -21.01 4.87
N ASN A 140 1.02 -20.81 6.13
CA ASN A 140 -0.01 -21.59 6.79
C ASN A 140 -1.19 -20.77 7.32
N TYR A 141 -1.22 -19.47 7.10
CA TYR A 141 -2.20 -18.56 7.72
C TYR A 141 -2.20 -18.59 9.26
N ASP A 142 -1.12 -19.05 9.88
CA ASP A 142 -1.01 -19.22 11.34
C ASP A 142 -1.28 -17.90 12.08
N VAL A 143 -0.88 -16.78 11.54
CA VAL A 143 -1.14 -15.45 12.13
C VAL A 143 -2.65 -15.23 12.29
N PHE A 144 -3.42 -15.48 11.25
CA PHE A 144 -4.87 -15.23 11.25
C PHE A 144 -5.64 -16.24 12.09
N THR A 145 -5.28 -17.53 11.99
CA THR A 145 -5.98 -18.59 12.71
C THR A 145 -5.67 -18.55 14.21
N ARG A 146 -4.43 -18.35 14.60
CA ARG A 146 -4.02 -18.32 16.02
C ARG A 146 -4.42 -17.02 16.73
N SER A 147 -4.60 -15.93 16.00
CA SER A 147 -5.18 -14.70 16.54
C SER A 147 -6.72 -14.76 16.66
N GLY A 148 -7.36 -15.81 16.16
CA GLY A 148 -8.81 -15.94 16.15
C GLY A 148 -9.50 -15.07 15.08
N TYR A 149 -8.72 -14.47 14.15
CA TYR A 149 -9.28 -13.66 13.08
C TYR A 149 -10.01 -14.49 12.03
N SER A 150 -9.49 -15.64 11.67
CA SER A 150 -10.11 -16.56 10.71
C SER A 150 -10.15 -17.99 11.25
N GLY A 151 -10.97 -18.86 10.61
CA GLY A 151 -10.92 -20.29 10.82
C GLY A 151 -9.71 -20.94 10.15
N ASP A 152 -9.63 -22.26 10.18
CA ASP A 152 -8.49 -23.05 9.65
C ASP A 152 -8.46 -23.14 8.11
N SER A 153 -9.17 -22.29 7.41
CA SER A 153 -9.32 -22.36 5.96
C SER A 153 -8.95 -21.05 5.28
N SER A 154 -8.16 -21.15 4.22
CA SER A 154 -7.91 -20.04 3.27
C SER A 154 -9.17 -19.59 2.53
N ALA A 155 -10.26 -20.36 2.60
CA ALA A 155 -11.56 -20.02 2.04
C ALA A 155 -12.43 -19.14 2.96
N ASP A 156 -11.93 -18.75 4.15
CA ASP A 156 -12.66 -17.87 5.05
C ASP A 156 -12.95 -16.53 4.35
N PRO A 157 -14.23 -16.11 4.21
CA PRO A 157 -14.59 -14.87 3.52
C PRO A 157 -13.91 -13.63 4.08
N ARG A 158 -13.54 -13.62 5.36
CA ARG A 158 -12.86 -12.50 6.01
C ARG A 158 -11.46 -12.24 5.41
N LEU A 159 -10.83 -13.27 4.85
CA LEU A 159 -9.53 -13.18 4.16
C LEU A 159 -9.67 -12.62 2.73
N HIS A 160 -10.86 -12.34 2.26
CA HIS A 160 -11.16 -11.80 0.93
C HIS A 160 -11.82 -10.41 0.98
N GLN A 161 -11.75 -9.74 2.13
CA GLN A 161 -12.31 -8.41 2.35
C GLN A 161 -11.21 -7.40 2.70
N PRO A 162 -10.37 -7.00 1.74
CA PRO A 162 -9.29 -6.05 2.01
C PRO A 162 -9.85 -4.70 2.46
N THR A 163 -9.07 -4.01 3.27
CA THR A 163 -9.42 -2.67 3.74
C THR A 163 -9.49 -1.70 2.58
N GLN A 164 -10.52 -0.85 2.61
CA GLN A 164 -10.71 0.26 1.67
C GLN A 164 -10.84 1.56 2.45
N LEU A 165 -10.29 2.63 1.88
CA LEU A 165 -10.39 3.98 2.40
C LEU A 165 -10.79 4.92 1.26
N MET A 166 -11.74 5.79 1.53
CA MET A 166 -12.09 6.92 0.67
C MET A 166 -11.91 8.21 1.45
N TRP A 167 -11.20 9.17 0.86
CA TRP A 167 -10.95 10.48 1.43
C TRP A 167 -11.22 11.56 0.38
N ALA A 168 -11.70 12.72 0.81
CA ALA A 168 -11.87 13.89 -0.04
C ALA A 168 -11.39 15.14 0.70
N ASN A 169 -10.86 16.12 -0.03
CA ASN A 169 -10.44 17.41 0.53
C ASN A 169 -11.60 18.41 0.73
N TYR A 170 -12.84 17.97 0.52
CA TYR A 170 -14.05 18.78 0.68
C TYR A 170 -15.13 17.99 1.43
N THR A 171 -16.06 18.71 2.06
CA THR A 171 -17.18 18.08 2.76
C THR A 171 -18.20 17.58 1.74
N GLN A 172 -18.40 16.26 1.70
CA GLN A 172 -19.54 15.68 0.98
C GLN A 172 -20.81 15.87 1.81
N GLN A 173 -21.85 16.41 1.20
CA GLN A 173 -23.18 16.32 1.83
C GLN A 173 -23.63 14.85 1.80
N PRO A 174 -24.25 14.33 2.89
CA PRO A 174 -24.84 13.02 2.84
C PRO A 174 -25.79 12.93 1.66
N LEU A 175 -25.63 11.88 0.83
CA LEU A 175 -26.67 11.52 -0.12
C LEU A 175 -27.85 11.01 0.68
N ASP A 176 -28.97 11.72 0.64
CA ASP A 176 -30.26 11.20 1.08
C ASP A 176 -30.63 10.05 0.12
N LEU A 177 -30.39 8.81 0.56
CA LEU A 177 -30.75 7.57 -0.14
C LEU A 177 -32.15 7.13 0.27
#